data_29ee21df4a4f1358ce55cdecf60f7c59
#
_entry.id   29ee21df4a4f1358ce55cdecf60f7c59
#
_cell.length_a   1.000
_cell.length_b   1.000
_cell.length_c   1.000
_cell.angle_alpha   90.00
_cell.angle_beta   90.00
_cell.angle_gamma   90.00
#
_symmetry.space_group_name_H-M   'P 1'
#
loop_
_entity.id
_entity.type
_entity.pdbx_description
1 polymer ?
#
loop_
_entity_poly.entity_id
_entity_poly.type
_entity_poly.pdbx_seq_one_letter_code
_entity_poly.pdbx_strand_id
1 'polypeptide(L)'
;MKFTVNRSVFCEALKTVMNVGKSSLLTRISGIYLYADASKRILELIGTDVITSVVKRIRDADISMSGEIILPPIVLEILRKTKEESVTIETDENGALGLSFGSARYLLVTKPANEFPKSELVFPTAYVSVSGLLPLLKHAAFAAETKGDKRELQGVTLRLTPGISTAEAMNQKRMASAVNRNAADGETEMKLHISAVNILFSLLSADKTVYAGTAEQRAVFVCGDTVFSTVMMNRTGPDMSSFVKRLVPEYCAVAGAKELLNAIQTAAVCQLPGDDKCVNICFTPMGIRLSCAAYKRSSSAFVATLCDSPTQDVGFNYDPRIIEDFLSLTTGNVSVKLDKKGFMLLESADGVYLVTPRNAVSIVKPKPKPEKTEKAEKKTAKKTKKAA
;
A
#
# COMPACT_ATOMS: atom_id res chain seq x y z
N MET A 1 1.21 15.37 -36.66
CA MET A 1 0.09 14.89 -35.83
C MET A 1 -0.85 16.04 -35.50
N LYS A 2 -2.18 15.83 -35.59
CA LYS A 2 -3.17 16.87 -35.19
C LYS A 2 -4.46 16.23 -34.69
N PHE A 3 -4.93 16.62 -33.51
CA PHE A 3 -6.19 16.14 -32.94
C PHE A 3 -6.80 17.16 -31.95
N THR A 4 -8.10 17.02 -31.74
CA THR A 4 -8.85 17.75 -30.72
C THR A 4 -9.50 16.75 -29.76
N VAL A 5 -9.43 17.02 -28.46
CA VAL A 5 -9.94 16.14 -27.43
C VAL A 5 -10.56 16.93 -26.27
N ASN A 6 -11.53 16.32 -25.57
CA ASN A 6 -12.04 16.90 -24.34
C ASN A 6 -10.95 17.00 -23.30
N ARG A 7 -10.74 18.21 -22.76
CA ARG A 7 -9.67 18.52 -21.81
C ARG A 7 -9.73 17.66 -20.54
N SER A 8 -10.92 17.46 -19.97
CA SER A 8 -11.05 16.70 -18.72
C SER A 8 -10.69 15.24 -18.91
N VAL A 9 -11.13 14.64 -20.00
CA VAL A 9 -10.80 13.25 -20.37
C VAL A 9 -9.30 13.10 -20.60
N PHE A 10 -8.69 14.06 -21.31
CA PHE A 10 -7.26 14.03 -21.58
C PHE A 10 -6.42 14.25 -20.33
N CYS A 11 -6.83 15.18 -19.43
CA CYS A 11 -6.18 15.37 -18.13
C CYS A 11 -6.22 14.10 -17.27
N GLU A 12 -7.35 13.41 -17.25
CA GLU A 12 -7.48 12.15 -16.51
C GLU A 12 -6.58 11.05 -17.08
N ALA A 13 -6.55 10.92 -18.39
CA ALA A 13 -5.67 9.98 -19.06
C ALA A 13 -4.19 10.26 -18.78
N LEU A 14 -3.77 11.54 -18.85
CA LEU A 14 -2.42 11.95 -18.51
C LEU A 14 -2.07 11.64 -17.04
N LYS A 15 -2.96 11.94 -16.09
CA LYS A 15 -2.76 11.59 -14.66
C LYS A 15 -2.55 10.09 -14.49
N THR A 16 -3.35 9.29 -15.17
CA THR A 16 -3.31 7.83 -15.08
C THR A 16 -1.94 7.29 -15.48
N VAL A 17 -1.40 7.72 -16.62
CA VAL A 17 -0.11 7.23 -17.12
C VAL A 17 1.10 7.88 -16.44
N MET A 18 0.96 9.12 -15.94
CA MET A 18 2.04 9.82 -15.26
C MET A 18 2.43 9.22 -13.91
N ASN A 19 1.58 8.39 -13.30
CA ASN A 19 1.93 7.70 -12.06
C ASN A 19 3.18 6.82 -12.20
N VAL A 20 3.45 6.34 -13.40
CA VAL A 20 4.66 5.55 -13.74
C VAL A 20 5.74 6.44 -14.36
N GLY A 21 5.39 7.28 -15.34
CA GLY A 21 6.35 8.05 -16.14
C GLY A 21 7.15 9.11 -15.38
N LYS A 22 6.71 9.51 -14.16
CA LYS A 22 7.44 10.48 -13.31
C LYS A 22 8.63 9.89 -12.56
N SER A 23 8.59 8.60 -12.27
CA SER A 23 9.61 7.93 -11.44
C SER A 23 10.74 7.32 -12.24
N SER A 24 10.76 7.52 -13.55
CA SER A 24 11.83 6.96 -14.39
C SER A 24 13.18 7.56 -14.02
N LEU A 25 14.08 6.70 -13.56
CA LEU A 25 15.50 7.02 -13.32
C LEU A 25 16.26 7.35 -14.61
N LEU A 26 15.67 7.06 -15.76
CA LEU A 26 16.25 7.30 -17.07
C LEU A 26 15.71 8.63 -17.62
N THR A 27 16.54 9.64 -17.66
CA THR A 27 16.23 10.98 -18.21
C THR A 27 15.68 10.94 -19.65
N ARG A 28 15.98 9.88 -20.42
CA ARG A 28 15.46 9.68 -21.78
C ARG A 28 13.97 9.30 -21.80
N ILE A 29 13.48 8.64 -20.73
CA ILE A 29 12.09 8.14 -20.64
C ILE A 29 11.17 9.15 -19.91
N SER A 30 11.70 10.28 -19.43
CA SER A 30 10.87 11.28 -18.76
C SER A 30 9.92 11.93 -19.77
N GLY A 31 8.68 11.45 -19.77
CA GLY A 31 7.62 11.89 -20.65
C GLY A 31 6.58 10.80 -20.86
N ILE A 32 5.52 11.15 -21.53
CA ILE A 32 4.43 10.24 -21.88
C ILE A 32 4.48 10.03 -23.39
N TYR A 33 4.60 8.79 -23.81
CA TYR A 33 4.41 8.48 -25.23
C TYR A 33 2.93 8.67 -25.59
N LEU A 34 2.68 9.42 -26.64
CA LEU A 34 1.37 9.62 -27.22
C LEU A 34 1.38 9.19 -28.67
N TYR A 35 0.44 8.35 -29.03
CA TYR A 35 0.13 7.97 -30.40
C TYR A 35 -1.31 8.33 -30.73
N ALA A 36 -1.50 9.01 -31.87
CA ALA A 36 -2.80 9.35 -32.42
C ALA A 36 -3.03 8.53 -33.71
N ASP A 37 -4.09 7.74 -33.75
CA ASP A 37 -4.51 6.94 -34.90
C ASP A 37 -5.82 7.51 -35.48
N ALA A 38 -5.70 8.22 -36.62
CA ALA A 38 -6.85 8.82 -37.27
C ALA A 38 -7.82 7.75 -37.85
N SER A 39 -7.29 6.59 -38.29
CA SER A 39 -8.11 5.52 -38.84
C SER A 39 -9.00 4.84 -37.84
N LYS A 40 -8.50 4.66 -36.61
CA LYS A 40 -9.23 4.05 -35.49
C LYS A 40 -9.88 5.07 -34.57
N ARG A 41 -9.59 6.36 -34.74
CA ARG A 41 -10.03 7.46 -33.84
C ARG A 41 -9.64 7.22 -32.38
N ILE A 42 -8.41 6.73 -32.17
CA ILE A 42 -7.90 6.36 -30.85
C ILE A 42 -6.64 7.18 -30.56
N LEU A 43 -6.62 7.78 -29.36
CA LEU A 43 -5.39 8.26 -28.74
C LEU A 43 -4.91 7.20 -27.75
N GLU A 44 -3.65 6.81 -27.86
CA GLU A 44 -2.99 5.90 -26.92
C GLU A 44 -1.88 6.64 -26.19
N LEU A 45 -1.97 6.67 -24.85
CA LEU A 45 -0.98 7.25 -23.96
C LEU A 45 -0.26 6.14 -23.22
N ILE A 46 1.07 6.18 -23.18
CA ILE A 46 1.89 5.19 -22.47
C ILE A 46 2.84 5.88 -21.52
N GLY A 47 2.79 5.48 -20.24
CA GLY A 47 3.79 5.79 -19.24
C GLY A 47 4.55 4.53 -18.84
N THR A 48 5.86 4.59 -18.71
CA THR A 48 6.69 3.45 -18.33
C THR A 48 7.92 3.86 -17.53
N ASP A 49 8.36 2.98 -16.61
CA ASP A 49 9.67 3.00 -15.97
C ASP A 49 10.51 1.76 -16.35
N VAL A 50 10.14 1.09 -17.46
CA VAL A 50 10.68 -0.19 -17.98
C VAL A 50 10.18 -1.41 -17.20
N ILE A 51 10.07 -1.32 -15.87
CA ILE A 51 9.54 -2.41 -15.03
C ILE A 51 8.02 -2.44 -15.10
N THR A 52 7.39 -1.27 -14.97
CA THR A 52 5.95 -1.10 -14.97
C THR A 52 5.55 -0.19 -16.13
N SER A 53 4.46 -0.51 -16.80
CA SER A 53 3.90 0.27 -17.89
C SER A 53 2.39 0.43 -17.69
N VAL A 54 1.89 1.62 -17.99
CA VAL A 54 0.45 1.93 -18.03
C VAL A 54 0.12 2.47 -19.40
N VAL A 55 -0.86 1.86 -20.04
CA VAL A 55 -1.44 2.32 -21.31
C VAL A 55 -2.85 2.80 -21.05
N LYS A 56 -3.16 3.99 -21.51
CA LYS A 56 -4.53 4.52 -21.47
C LYS A 56 -4.97 4.88 -22.87
N ARG A 57 -6.14 4.37 -23.26
CA ARG A 57 -6.76 4.69 -24.55
C ARG A 57 -7.91 5.66 -24.38
N ILE A 58 -7.98 6.66 -25.25
CA ILE A 58 -9.11 7.56 -25.38
C ILE A 58 -9.73 7.25 -26.75
N ARG A 59 -11.01 6.89 -26.75
CA ARG A 59 -11.78 6.62 -27.97
C ARG A 59 -12.54 7.86 -28.40
N ASP A 60 -12.92 7.88 -29.65
CA ASP A 60 -13.75 8.95 -30.25
C ASP A 60 -13.11 10.36 -30.19
N ALA A 61 -11.76 10.41 -30.19
CA ALA A 61 -11.06 11.67 -30.37
C ALA A 61 -11.18 12.14 -31.84
N ASP A 62 -11.25 13.44 -32.03
CA ASP A 62 -11.24 14.04 -33.36
C ASP A 62 -9.80 14.17 -33.86
N ILE A 63 -9.35 13.19 -34.63
CA ILE A 63 -7.97 13.08 -35.10
C ILE A 63 -7.94 13.35 -36.61
N SER A 64 -7.39 14.51 -36.98
CA SER A 64 -7.25 14.90 -38.38
C SER A 64 -5.94 14.41 -39.00
N MET A 65 -4.90 14.17 -38.19
CA MET A 65 -3.58 13.68 -38.67
C MET A 65 -2.96 12.74 -37.64
N SER A 66 -2.67 11.52 -38.07
CA SER A 66 -1.97 10.53 -37.23
C SER A 66 -0.53 10.95 -36.94
N GLY A 67 0.04 10.40 -35.85
CA GLY A 67 1.43 10.63 -35.51
C GLY A 67 1.74 10.23 -34.07
N GLU A 68 3.00 10.37 -33.69
CA GLU A 68 3.50 9.98 -32.38
C GLU A 68 4.53 10.98 -31.84
N ILE A 69 4.52 11.18 -30.52
CA ILE A 69 5.47 12.06 -29.83
C ILE A 69 5.68 11.62 -28.38
N ILE A 70 6.69 12.18 -27.73
CA ILE A 70 6.84 12.13 -26.27
C ILE A 70 6.36 13.45 -25.67
N LEU A 71 5.22 13.42 -24.99
CA LEU A 71 4.66 14.59 -24.31
C LEU A 71 5.48 14.94 -23.07
N PRO A 72 5.89 16.20 -22.91
CA PRO A 72 6.53 16.65 -21.69
C PRO A 72 5.52 16.74 -20.53
N PRO A 73 5.91 16.41 -19.28
CA PRO A 73 5.03 16.38 -18.11
C PRO A 73 4.31 17.72 -17.83
N ILE A 74 4.88 18.85 -18.25
CA ILE A 74 4.32 20.19 -18.10
C ILE A 74 2.94 20.35 -18.75
N VAL A 75 2.63 19.55 -19.77
CA VAL A 75 1.33 19.59 -20.48
C VAL A 75 0.18 19.42 -19.49
N LEU A 76 0.28 18.49 -18.54
CA LEU A 76 -0.77 18.30 -17.54
C LEU A 76 -0.97 19.55 -16.66
N GLU A 77 0.10 20.25 -16.31
CA GLU A 77 0.01 21.48 -15.50
C GLU A 77 -0.64 22.63 -16.27
N ILE A 78 -0.32 22.75 -17.56
CA ILE A 78 -0.95 23.73 -18.45
C ILE A 78 -2.46 23.45 -18.55
N LEU A 79 -2.84 22.20 -18.84
CA LEU A 79 -4.24 21.80 -18.99
C LEU A 79 -5.07 21.95 -17.72
N ARG A 80 -4.46 21.86 -16.54
CA ARG A 80 -5.16 22.08 -15.26
C ARG A 80 -5.50 23.56 -15.01
N LYS A 81 -4.76 24.49 -15.61
CA LYS A 81 -4.94 25.93 -15.40
C LYS A 81 -6.01 26.53 -16.32
N THR A 82 -6.39 25.84 -17.38
CA THR A 82 -7.47 26.31 -18.28
C THR A 82 -8.83 25.77 -17.87
N LYS A 83 -9.89 26.53 -18.20
CA LYS A 83 -11.29 26.13 -18.01
C LYS A 83 -11.95 25.70 -19.31
N GLU A 84 -11.27 25.82 -20.44
CA GLU A 84 -11.80 25.42 -21.74
C GLU A 84 -12.11 23.91 -21.78
N GLU A 85 -13.20 23.55 -22.47
CA GLU A 85 -13.67 22.18 -22.55
C GLU A 85 -12.84 21.30 -23.49
N SER A 86 -12.29 21.91 -24.56
CA SER A 86 -11.52 21.20 -25.57
C SER A 86 -10.10 21.76 -25.69
N VAL A 87 -9.19 20.90 -26.08
CA VAL A 87 -7.81 21.26 -26.42
C VAL A 87 -7.46 20.66 -27.78
N THR A 88 -6.86 21.49 -28.64
CA THR A 88 -6.26 21.03 -29.89
C THR A 88 -4.77 20.92 -29.69
N ILE A 89 -4.25 19.78 -30.12
CA ILE A 89 -2.83 19.45 -30.05
C ILE A 89 -2.33 19.19 -31.48
N GLU A 90 -1.26 19.89 -31.86
CA GLU A 90 -0.64 19.73 -33.15
C GLU A 90 0.88 19.68 -33.03
N THR A 91 1.53 18.94 -33.90
CA THR A 91 2.99 18.94 -34.05
C THR A 91 3.34 19.52 -35.41
N ASP A 92 4.32 20.42 -35.43
CA ASP A 92 4.90 20.93 -36.66
C ASP A 92 5.93 19.95 -37.27
N GLU A 93 6.48 20.31 -38.42
CA GLU A 93 7.52 19.54 -39.14
C GLU A 93 8.85 19.46 -38.38
N ASN A 94 9.08 20.39 -37.45
CA ASN A 94 10.28 20.45 -36.61
C ASN A 94 10.12 19.69 -35.29
N GLY A 95 8.95 19.06 -35.04
CA GLY A 95 8.65 18.33 -33.81
C GLY A 95 8.28 19.22 -32.63
N ALA A 96 8.00 20.52 -32.86
CA ALA A 96 7.45 21.35 -31.79
C ALA A 96 5.95 21.04 -31.57
N LEU A 97 5.54 21.03 -30.30
CA LEU A 97 4.18 20.75 -29.87
C LEU A 97 3.43 22.04 -29.62
N GLY A 98 2.40 22.29 -30.42
CA GLY A 98 1.42 23.35 -30.21
C GLY A 98 0.23 22.83 -29.39
N LEU A 99 -0.12 23.52 -28.33
CA LEU A 99 -1.39 23.34 -27.60
C LEU A 99 -2.22 24.61 -27.78
N SER A 100 -3.46 24.44 -28.18
CA SER A 100 -4.39 25.55 -28.40
C SER A 100 -5.70 25.30 -27.69
N PHE A 101 -6.19 26.29 -26.94
CA PHE A 101 -7.50 26.26 -26.28
C PHE A 101 -7.98 27.68 -26.04
N GLY A 102 -9.20 28.00 -26.48
CA GLY A 102 -9.72 29.38 -26.51
C GLY A 102 -8.77 30.31 -27.27
N SER A 103 -8.35 31.37 -26.65
CA SER A 103 -7.36 32.34 -27.18
C SER A 103 -5.91 32.00 -26.80
N ALA A 104 -5.70 31.01 -25.95
CA ALA A 104 -4.37 30.65 -25.49
C ALA A 104 -3.68 29.65 -26.44
N ARG A 105 -2.40 29.91 -26.68
CA ARG A 105 -1.53 29.03 -27.47
C ARG A 105 -0.20 28.83 -26.75
N TYR A 106 0.24 27.57 -26.65
CA TYR A 106 1.53 27.21 -26.09
C TYR A 106 2.34 26.48 -27.16
N LEU A 107 3.63 26.74 -27.15
CA LEU A 107 4.60 26.03 -28.00
C LEU A 107 5.62 25.37 -27.06
N LEU A 108 5.74 24.05 -27.16
CA LEU A 108 6.61 23.25 -26.31
C LEU A 108 7.58 22.43 -27.16
N VAL A 109 8.80 22.29 -26.66
CA VAL A 109 9.78 21.37 -27.26
C VAL A 109 9.44 19.95 -26.79
N THR A 110 9.40 19.01 -27.72
CA THR A 110 9.15 17.60 -27.46
C THR A 110 10.37 16.74 -27.79
N LYS A 111 10.32 15.50 -27.39
CA LYS A 111 11.30 14.50 -27.79
C LYS A 111 10.73 13.63 -28.91
N PRO A 112 11.55 13.17 -29.87
CA PRO A 112 11.10 12.27 -30.91
C PRO A 112 10.65 10.93 -30.29
N ALA A 113 9.58 10.36 -30.83
CA ALA A 113 8.93 9.15 -30.32
C ALA A 113 9.84 7.91 -30.33
N ASN A 114 10.81 7.86 -31.22
CA ASN A 114 11.79 6.76 -31.31
C ASN A 114 12.74 6.67 -30.11
N GLU A 115 12.83 7.72 -29.29
CA GLU A 115 13.59 7.67 -28.03
C GLU A 115 12.82 7.01 -26.88
N PHE A 116 11.51 6.78 -27.05
CA PHE A 116 10.71 6.13 -26.03
C PHE A 116 10.94 4.61 -26.08
N PRO A 117 11.26 3.98 -24.95
CA PRO A 117 11.36 2.54 -24.88
C PRO A 117 9.96 1.96 -25.04
N LYS A 118 9.60 1.65 -26.27
CA LYS A 118 8.42 0.82 -26.54
C LYS A 118 8.76 -0.57 -25.99
N SER A 119 8.62 -0.78 -24.66
CA SER A 119 8.60 -2.14 -24.15
C SER A 119 7.46 -2.83 -24.87
N GLU A 120 7.76 -3.89 -25.58
CA GLU A 120 6.73 -4.70 -26.20
C GLU A 120 5.71 -5.04 -25.13
N LEU A 121 4.49 -4.54 -25.30
CA LEU A 121 3.39 -4.89 -24.42
C LEU A 121 3.05 -6.34 -24.77
N VAL A 122 3.66 -7.26 -24.03
CA VAL A 122 3.33 -8.66 -24.16
C VAL A 122 1.98 -8.87 -23.52
N PHE A 123 1.02 -9.35 -24.29
CA PHE A 123 -0.32 -9.63 -23.82
C PHE A 123 -0.48 -11.11 -23.49
N PRO A 124 -1.14 -11.47 -22.39
CA PRO A 124 -1.50 -12.84 -22.09
C PRO A 124 -2.35 -13.48 -23.18
N THR A 125 -2.16 -14.77 -23.41
CA THR A 125 -3.02 -15.56 -24.30
C THR A 125 -4.38 -15.84 -23.70
N ALA A 126 -4.47 -15.83 -22.35
CA ALA A 126 -5.70 -15.98 -21.60
C ALA A 126 -5.75 -14.98 -20.45
N TYR A 127 -6.96 -14.51 -20.16
CA TYR A 127 -7.24 -13.63 -19.04
C TYR A 127 -8.23 -14.29 -18.09
N VAL A 128 -8.02 -14.03 -16.81
CA VAL A 128 -8.96 -14.36 -15.75
C VAL A 128 -9.76 -13.10 -15.41
N SER A 129 -11.06 -13.17 -15.48
CA SER A 129 -11.95 -12.11 -15.04
C SER A 129 -12.04 -12.14 -13.51
N VAL A 130 -11.83 -11.00 -12.87
CA VAL A 130 -11.86 -10.89 -11.41
C VAL A 130 -12.64 -9.66 -10.95
N SER A 131 -13.54 -9.87 -9.98
CA SER A 131 -14.27 -8.81 -9.30
C SER A 131 -13.71 -8.60 -7.89
N GLY A 132 -13.83 -7.37 -7.34
CA GLY A 132 -13.36 -7.07 -6.00
C GLY A 132 -11.83 -7.18 -5.81
N LEU A 133 -11.05 -7.00 -6.87
CA LEU A 133 -9.58 -7.06 -6.80
C LEU A 133 -9.00 -5.95 -5.91
N LEU A 134 -9.58 -4.75 -5.93
CA LEU A 134 -9.11 -3.63 -5.12
C LEU A 134 -9.18 -3.90 -3.61
N PRO A 135 -10.33 -4.30 -3.02
CA PRO A 135 -10.39 -4.66 -1.61
C PRO A 135 -9.49 -5.86 -1.28
N LEU A 136 -9.44 -6.89 -2.14
CA LEU A 136 -8.58 -8.05 -1.93
C LEU A 136 -7.11 -7.65 -1.78
N LEU A 137 -6.58 -6.82 -2.67
CA LEU A 137 -5.20 -6.34 -2.59
C LEU A 137 -4.99 -5.39 -1.41
N LYS A 138 -5.95 -4.51 -1.09
CA LYS A 138 -5.82 -3.58 0.05
C LYS A 138 -5.71 -4.30 1.38
N HIS A 139 -6.48 -5.37 1.59
CA HIS A 139 -6.46 -6.17 2.82
C HIS A 139 -5.17 -6.98 3.01
N ALA A 140 -4.29 -7.07 2.02
CA ALA A 140 -3.01 -7.76 2.13
C ALA A 140 -1.80 -6.81 2.02
N ALA A 141 -1.84 -5.87 1.09
CA ALA A 141 -0.66 -5.09 0.66
C ALA A 141 0.00 -4.28 1.79
N PHE A 142 -0.76 -3.82 2.79
CA PHE A 142 -0.21 -3.09 3.94
C PHE A 142 0.76 -3.92 4.77
N ALA A 143 0.71 -5.24 4.68
CA ALA A 143 1.62 -6.14 5.38
C ALA A 143 2.97 -6.32 4.68
N ALA A 144 3.09 -5.95 3.40
CA ALA A 144 4.34 -6.06 2.65
C ALA A 144 5.46 -5.19 3.25
N GLU A 145 6.70 -5.62 3.07
CA GLU A 145 7.87 -4.81 3.40
C GLU A 145 8.01 -3.68 2.37
N THR A 146 8.17 -2.45 2.84
CA THR A 146 8.33 -1.29 1.94
C THR A 146 9.78 -0.85 1.81
N LYS A 147 10.61 -1.17 2.80
CA LYS A 147 12.04 -0.80 2.87
C LYS A 147 12.79 -1.93 3.55
N GLY A 148 13.97 -2.25 3.09
CA GLY A 148 14.81 -3.30 3.68
C GLY A 148 15.50 -4.17 2.63
N ASP A 149 16.39 -5.05 3.09
CA ASP A 149 17.23 -5.88 2.21
C ASP A 149 16.53 -7.17 1.75
N LYS A 150 15.45 -7.55 2.41
CA LYS A 150 14.68 -8.77 2.09
C LYS A 150 13.68 -8.50 0.97
N ARG A 151 14.19 -8.51 -0.26
CA ARG A 151 13.37 -8.22 -1.46
C ARG A 151 12.18 -9.17 -1.60
N GLU A 152 12.28 -10.41 -1.14
CA GLU A 152 11.21 -11.40 -1.17
C GLU A 152 9.98 -10.98 -0.35
N LEU A 153 10.15 -10.11 0.65
CA LEU A 153 9.05 -9.57 1.47
C LEU A 153 8.41 -8.30 0.90
N GLN A 154 9.02 -7.71 -0.15
CA GLN A 154 8.53 -6.48 -0.78
C GLN A 154 7.43 -6.74 -1.82
N GLY A 155 6.75 -7.88 -1.73
CA GLY A 155 5.75 -8.26 -2.71
C GLY A 155 4.45 -8.75 -2.09
N VAL A 156 3.41 -8.68 -2.93
CA VAL A 156 2.09 -9.27 -2.69
C VAL A 156 1.94 -10.46 -3.63
N THR A 157 1.68 -11.63 -3.08
CA THR A 157 1.34 -12.83 -3.86
C THR A 157 -0.16 -12.83 -4.07
N LEU A 158 -0.61 -12.79 -5.30
CA LEU A 158 -2.01 -12.84 -5.71
C LEU A 158 -2.27 -14.20 -6.36
N ARG A 159 -3.20 -14.98 -5.81
CA ARG A 159 -3.71 -16.21 -6.40
C ARG A 159 -5.17 -16.01 -6.72
N LEU A 160 -5.48 -16.03 -7.98
CA LEU A 160 -6.86 -15.99 -8.49
C LEU A 160 -7.27 -17.43 -8.83
N THR A 161 -8.37 -17.89 -8.23
CA THR A 161 -8.94 -19.20 -8.51
C THR A 161 -10.46 -19.14 -8.45
N PRO A 162 -11.16 -19.97 -9.23
CA PRO A 162 -12.60 -20.10 -9.06
C PRO A 162 -12.94 -20.53 -7.63
N GLY A 163 -13.89 -19.82 -7.03
CA GLY A 163 -14.32 -20.07 -5.64
C GLY A 163 -13.57 -19.23 -4.61
N ILE A 164 -12.25 -19.31 -4.50
CA ILE A 164 -11.48 -18.58 -3.47
C ILE A 164 -10.22 -17.96 -4.06
N SER A 165 -10.23 -16.65 -4.22
CA SER A 165 -9.04 -15.88 -4.57
C SER A 165 -8.37 -15.32 -3.31
N THR A 166 -7.04 -15.29 -3.28
CA THR A 166 -6.26 -14.82 -2.13
C THR A 166 -5.21 -13.81 -2.54
N ALA A 167 -4.95 -12.87 -1.63
CA ALA A 167 -3.78 -12.00 -1.68
C ALA A 167 -3.01 -12.10 -0.39
N GLU A 168 -1.70 -12.32 -0.47
CA GLU A 168 -0.85 -12.55 0.70
C GLU A 168 0.36 -11.63 0.66
N ALA A 169 0.66 -11.03 1.81
CA ALA A 169 1.86 -10.23 2.00
C ALA A 169 2.37 -10.35 3.43
N MET A 170 3.65 -10.12 3.62
CA MET A 170 4.26 -10.14 4.95
C MET A 170 5.50 -9.25 5.05
N ASN A 171 5.82 -8.91 6.28
CA ASN A 171 7.13 -8.42 6.67
C ASN A 171 7.61 -9.17 7.94
N GLN A 172 8.65 -8.66 8.60
CA GLN A 172 9.23 -9.32 9.78
C GLN A 172 8.32 -9.28 11.03
N LYS A 173 7.26 -8.43 11.03
CA LYS A 173 6.42 -8.18 12.20
C LYS A 173 4.98 -8.61 12.02
N ARG A 174 4.56 -8.85 10.78
CA ARG A 174 3.16 -9.14 10.44
C ARG A 174 3.03 -9.92 9.15
N MET A 175 1.91 -10.64 9.03
CA MET A 175 1.49 -11.32 7.81
C MET A 175 -0.01 -11.06 7.60
N ALA A 176 -0.42 -10.88 6.35
CA ALA A 176 -1.83 -10.74 5.98
C ALA A 176 -2.15 -11.69 4.82
N SER A 177 -3.25 -12.41 4.94
CA SER A 177 -3.89 -13.19 3.88
C SER A 177 -5.32 -12.73 3.74
N ALA A 178 -5.59 -11.99 2.68
CA ALA A 178 -6.93 -11.57 2.31
C ALA A 178 -7.60 -12.65 1.46
N VAL A 179 -8.91 -12.75 1.56
CA VAL A 179 -9.71 -13.74 0.86
C VAL A 179 -10.90 -13.06 0.17
N ASN A 180 -11.16 -13.43 -1.08
CA ASN A 180 -12.38 -13.05 -1.79
C ASN A 180 -12.99 -14.30 -2.42
N ARG A 181 -14.27 -14.56 -2.09
CA ARG A 181 -15.00 -15.73 -2.58
C ARG A 181 -15.70 -15.43 -3.89
N ASN A 182 -15.63 -16.38 -4.83
CA ASN A 182 -16.29 -16.27 -6.15
C ASN A 182 -15.85 -15.04 -6.95
N ALA A 183 -14.61 -14.60 -6.77
CA ALA A 183 -14.09 -13.39 -7.40
C ALA A 183 -13.58 -13.62 -8.82
N ALA A 184 -13.12 -14.83 -9.15
CA ALA A 184 -12.44 -15.14 -10.40
C ALA A 184 -13.12 -16.28 -11.16
N ASP A 185 -13.03 -16.25 -12.50
CA ASP A 185 -13.54 -17.27 -13.40
C ASP A 185 -12.47 -18.27 -13.92
N GLY A 186 -11.21 -18.07 -13.53
CA GLY A 186 -10.09 -18.91 -13.94
C GLY A 186 -8.97 -18.88 -12.91
N GLU A 187 -7.85 -19.53 -13.25
CA GLU A 187 -6.69 -19.68 -12.35
C GLU A 187 -5.47 -18.92 -12.86
N THR A 188 -4.87 -18.12 -11.98
CA THR A 188 -3.56 -17.51 -12.24
C THR A 188 -2.90 -17.14 -10.91
N GLU A 189 -1.58 -17.25 -10.86
CA GLU A 189 -0.78 -16.81 -9.72
C GLU A 189 0.28 -15.80 -10.17
N MET A 190 0.44 -14.74 -9.41
CA MET A 190 1.44 -13.71 -9.69
C MET A 190 1.94 -13.08 -8.39
N LYS A 191 3.24 -12.75 -8.35
CA LYS A 191 3.82 -11.98 -7.26
C LYS A 191 4.22 -10.59 -7.76
N LEU A 192 3.61 -9.57 -7.18
CA LEU A 192 3.75 -8.17 -7.57
C LEU A 192 4.58 -7.42 -6.54
N HIS A 193 5.53 -6.61 -6.98
CA HIS A 193 6.23 -5.72 -6.07
C HIS A 193 5.28 -4.66 -5.51
N ILE A 194 5.46 -4.28 -4.24
CA ILE A 194 4.54 -3.35 -3.56
C ILE A 194 4.41 -1.99 -4.26
N SER A 195 5.46 -1.50 -4.92
CA SER A 195 5.37 -0.27 -5.71
C SER A 195 4.41 -0.41 -6.89
N ALA A 196 4.41 -1.56 -7.56
CA ALA A 196 3.50 -1.84 -8.67
C ALA A 196 2.04 -1.97 -8.17
N VAL A 197 1.84 -2.61 -7.01
CA VAL A 197 0.52 -2.70 -6.36
C VAL A 197 -0.02 -1.31 -6.00
N ASN A 198 0.83 -0.41 -5.50
CA ASN A 198 0.42 0.96 -5.19
C ASN A 198 -0.01 1.77 -6.44
N ILE A 199 0.65 1.54 -7.58
CA ILE A 199 0.21 2.12 -8.86
C ILE A 199 -1.14 1.51 -9.26
N LEU A 200 -1.27 0.18 -9.17
CA LEU A 200 -2.49 -0.53 -9.52
C LEU A 200 -3.69 -0.06 -8.69
N PHE A 201 -3.52 0.29 -7.40
CA PHE A 201 -4.59 0.89 -6.59
C PHE A 201 -5.20 2.14 -7.19
N SER A 202 -4.41 2.96 -7.88
CA SER A 202 -4.91 4.17 -8.55
C SER A 202 -5.71 3.89 -9.83
N LEU A 203 -5.62 2.68 -10.36
CA LEU A 203 -6.27 2.25 -11.60
C LEU A 203 -7.52 1.40 -11.36
N LEU A 204 -7.61 0.77 -10.18
CA LEU A 204 -8.70 -0.12 -9.80
C LEU A 204 -9.89 0.67 -9.23
N SER A 205 -11.08 0.17 -9.52
CA SER A 205 -12.33 0.56 -8.86
C SER A 205 -12.94 -0.67 -8.19
N ALA A 206 -13.60 -0.49 -7.05
CA ALA A 206 -14.20 -1.60 -6.30
C ALA A 206 -15.29 -2.33 -7.09
N ASP A 207 -16.01 -1.59 -7.93
CA ASP A 207 -17.21 -2.09 -8.62
C ASP A 207 -16.96 -2.59 -10.05
N LYS A 208 -15.70 -2.49 -10.53
CA LYS A 208 -15.37 -2.87 -11.91
C LYS A 208 -14.68 -4.22 -11.95
N THR A 209 -15.10 -5.03 -12.92
CA THR A 209 -14.39 -6.25 -13.31
C THR A 209 -13.05 -5.89 -13.93
N VAL A 210 -12.02 -6.63 -13.56
CA VAL A 210 -10.67 -6.52 -14.08
C VAL A 210 -10.29 -7.83 -14.74
N TYR A 211 -9.63 -7.76 -15.87
CA TYR A 211 -9.05 -8.94 -16.52
C TYR A 211 -7.57 -9.02 -16.17
N ALA A 212 -7.17 -10.09 -15.53
CA ALA A 212 -5.80 -10.33 -15.08
C ALA A 212 -5.20 -11.54 -15.80
N GLY A 213 -3.93 -11.47 -16.15
CA GLY A 213 -3.24 -12.59 -16.77
C GLY A 213 -1.73 -12.43 -16.68
N THR A 214 -1.00 -13.48 -17.05
CA THR A 214 0.45 -13.49 -17.07
C THR A 214 0.96 -13.77 -18.49
N ALA A 215 1.97 -13.04 -18.90
CA ALA A 215 2.66 -13.26 -20.16
C ALA A 215 4.16 -13.18 -19.92
N GLU A 216 4.90 -14.25 -20.23
CA GLU A 216 6.32 -14.37 -19.89
C GLU A 216 6.55 -14.12 -18.38
N GLN A 217 7.33 -13.09 -18.04
CA GLN A 217 7.59 -12.69 -16.64
C GLN A 217 6.78 -11.45 -16.24
N ARG A 218 5.72 -11.11 -16.95
CA ARG A 218 4.90 -9.93 -16.68
C ARG A 218 3.50 -10.31 -16.24
N ALA A 219 2.99 -9.59 -15.27
CA ALA A 219 1.59 -9.56 -14.91
C ALA A 219 0.90 -8.43 -15.67
N VAL A 220 -0.26 -8.71 -16.24
CA VAL A 220 -1.03 -7.75 -17.04
C VAL A 220 -2.45 -7.67 -16.48
N PHE A 221 -2.92 -6.43 -16.28
CA PHE A 221 -4.28 -6.15 -15.81
C PHE A 221 -4.96 -5.20 -16.80
N VAL A 222 -6.16 -5.52 -17.20
CA VAL A 222 -6.99 -4.69 -18.07
C VAL A 222 -8.20 -4.18 -17.31
N CYS A 223 -8.28 -2.86 -17.16
CA CYS A 223 -9.31 -2.14 -16.42
C CYS A 223 -10.02 -1.17 -17.39
N GLY A 224 -11.00 -1.64 -18.16
CA GLY A 224 -11.64 -0.87 -19.23
C GLY A 224 -10.62 -0.46 -20.30
N ASP A 225 -10.47 0.84 -20.57
CA ASP A 225 -9.50 1.37 -21.55
C ASP A 225 -8.09 1.58 -20.98
N THR A 226 -7.79 0.99 -19.81
CA THR A 226 -6.47 1.06 -19.18
C THR A 226 -5.85 -0.32 -19.11
N VAL A 227 -4.61 -0.45 -19.57
CA VAL A 227 -3.80 -1.67 -19.43
C VAL A 227 -2.63 -1.34 -18.50
N PHE A 228 -2.48 -2.12 -17.46
CA PHE A 228 -1.36 -2.09 -16.55
C PHE A 228 -0.52 -3.34 -16.75
N SER A 229 0.79 -3.19 -16.89
CA SER A 229 1.73 -4.31 -17.03
C SER A 229 2.94 -4.07 -16.12
N THR A 230 3.37 -5.11 -15.41
CA THR A 230 4.56 -5.02 -14.53
C THR A 230 5.33 -6.33 -14.53
N VAL A 231 6.65 -6.25 -14.34
CA VAL A 231 7.49 -7.44 -14.17
C VAL A 231 7.16 -8.12 -12.85
N MET A 232 6.92 -9.42 -12.89
CA MET A 232 6.66 -10.22 -11.71
C MET A 232 7.94 -10.48 -10.92
N MET A 233 7.80 -10.66 -9.62
CA MET A 233 8.89 -11.10 -8.77
C MET A 233 9.09 -12.60 -8.90
N ASN A 234 10.32 -13.05 -9.20
CA ASN A 234 10.66 -14.46 -9.42
C ASN A 234 10.70 -15.33 -8.16
N ARG A 235 10.38 -14.79 -6.98
CA ARG A 235 10.49 -15.52 -5.72
C ARG A 235 9.12 -15.89 -5.19
N THR A 236 8.94 -17.18 -4.87
CA THR A 236 7.79 -17.64 -4.10
C THR A 236 7.73 -16.91 -2.77
N GLY A 237 6.54 -16.43 -2.42
CA GLY A 237 6.30 -15.86 -1.11
C GLY A 237 6.32 -16.93 -0.03
N PRO A 238 6.50 -16.54 1.24
CA PRO A 238 6.31 -17.46 2.35
C PRO A 238 4.85 -17.94 2.35
N ASP A 239 4.66 -19.20 2.66
CA ASP A 239 3.35 -19.80 2.80
C ASP A 239 2.74 -19.44 4.16
N MET A 240 1.81 -18.49 4.14
CA MET A 240 1.11 -18.04 5.34
C MET A 240 0.25 -19.16 5.94
N SER A 241 -0.35 -20.00 5.11
CA SER A 241 -1.21 -21.09 5.58
C SER A 241 -0.45 -22.08 6.46
N SER A 242 0.78 -22.41 6.09
CA SER A 242 1.68 -23.25 6.91
C SER A 242 2.05 -22.60 8.24
N PHE A 243 2.15 -21.26 8.26
CA PHE A 243 2.47 -20.54 9.49
C PHE A 243 1.29 -20.53 10.45
N VAL A 244 0.11 -20.22 9.96
CA VAL A 244 -1.14 -20.20 10.74
C VAL A 244 -1.46 -21.57 11.31
N LYS A 245 -1.26 -22.65 10.55
CA LYS A 245 -1.48 -24.05 11.00
C LYS A 245 -0.58 -24.46 12.17
N ARG A 246 0.58 -23.84 12.35
CA ARG A 246 1.52 -24.13 13.45
C ARG A 246 1.17 -23.36 14.73
N LEU A 247 0.31 -22.36 14.65
CA LEU A 247 -0.14 -21.63 15.82
C LEU A 247 -1.15 -22.49 16.58
N VAL A 248 -0.96 -22.57 17.88
CA VAL A 248 -1.91 -23.20 18.79
C VAL A 248 -2.49 -22.10 19.68
N PRO A 249 -3.62 -21.51 19.29
CA PRO A 249 -4.26 -20.48 20.10
C PRO A 249 -4.69 -21.04 21.45
N GLU A 250 -4.36 -20.36 22.54
CA GLU A 250 -4.81 -20.70 23.89
C GLU A 250 -5.91 -19.78 24.38
N TYR A 251 -5.94 -18.58 23.83
CA TYR A 251 -6.92 -17.56 24.22
C TYR A 251 -7.65 -17.08 22.98
N CYS A 252 -8.96 -16.98 23.07
CA CYS A 252 -9.81 -16.50 21.98
C CYS A 252 -10.85 -15.52 22.52
N ALA A 253 -11.05 -14.44 21.78
CA ALA A 253 -12.08 -13.46 22.04
C ALA A 253 -12.68 -12.99 20.71
N VAL A 254 -13.96 -12.59 20.72
CA VAL A 254 -14.62 -12.01 19.54
C VAL A 254 -15.05 -10.59 19.89
N ALA A 255 -14.57 -9.60 19.14
CA ALA A 255 -14.87 -8.19 19.35
C ALA A 255 -15.27 -7.50 18.06
N GLY A 256 -16.03 -6.41 18.15
CA GLY A 256 -16.30 -5.55 17.02
C GLY A 256 -14.99 -4.86 16.52
N ALA A 257 -14.71 -4.91 15.22
CA ALA A 257 -13.51 -4.32 14.66
C ALA A 257 -13.36 -2.83 15.00
N LYS A 258 -14.44 -2.05 14.89
CA LYS A 258 -14.45 -0.62 15.26
C LYS A 258 -14.24 -0.40 16.75
N GLU A 259 -14.83 -1.23 17.59
CA GLU A 259 -14.70 -1.14 19.04
C GLU A 259 -13.24 -1.41 19.46
N LEU A 260 -12.65 -2.47 18.92
CA LEU A 260 -11.26 -2.81 19.19
C LEU A 260 -10.29 -1.73 18.64
N LEU A 261 -10.56 -1.18 17.46
CA LEU A 261 -9.79 -0.07 16.88
C LEU A 261 -9.83 1.16 17.80
N ASN A 262 -11.02 1.58 18.22
CA ASN A 262 -11.18 2.72 19.12
C ASN A 262 -10.46 2.49 20.47
N ALA A 263 -10.53 1.28 21.01
CA ALA A 263 -9.86 0.91 22.24
C ALA A 263 -8.32 0.98 22.11
N ILE A 264 -7.77 0.50 20.97
CA ILE A 264 -6.32 0.62 20.69
C ILE A 264 -5.91 2.08 20.60
N GLN A 265 -6.64 2.89 19.85
CA GLN A 265 -6.35 4.32 19.69
C GLN A 265 -6.44 5.07 21.01
N THR A 266 -7.46 4.77 21.83
CA THR A 266 -7.59 5.32 23.19
C THR A 266 -6.42 4.92 24.07
N ALA A 267 -6.02 3.65 24.05
CA ALA A 267 -4.87 3.18 24.81
C ALA A 267 -3.53 3.78 24.30
N ALA A 268 -3.42 4.09 23.02
CA ALA A 268 -2.20 4.67 22.44
C ALA A 268 -2.08 6.18 22.61
N VAL A 269 -3.13 6.89 23.08
CA VAL A 269 -3.19 8.37 23.13
C VAL A 269 -2.10 9.02 23.98
N CYS A 270 -1.60 8.32 25.01
CA CYS A 270 -0.55 8.86 25.88
C CYS A 270 0.85 8.86 25.24
N GLN A 271 1.02 8.28 24.06
CA GLN A 271 2.30 8.21 23.34
C GLN A 271 2.51 9.47 22.50
N LEU A 272 3.65 10.13 22.67
CA LEU A 272 4.03 11.29 21.85
C LEU A 272 4.76 10.87 20.56
N PRO A 273 4.86 11.80 19.59
CA PRO A 273 5.80 11.65 18.49
C PRO A 273 7.21 11.42 19.03
N GLY A 274 7.89 10.35 18.56
CA GLY A 274 9.21 9.97 19.06
C GLY A 274 9.22 8.90 20.15
N ASP A 275 8.09 8.68 20.85
CA ASP A 275 7.97 7.56 21.79
C ASP A 275 7.98 6.22 21.03
N ASP A 276 8.51 5.18 21.70
CA ASP A 276 8.41 3.83 21.18
C ASP A 276 6.95 3.34 21.27
N LYS A 277 6.30 3.21 20.11
CA LYS A 277 4.87 2.88 20.00
C LYS A 277 4.60 1.47 20.51
N CYS A 278 3.93 1.37 21.66
CA CYS A 278 3.69 0.10 22.32
C CYS A 278 2.38 0.14 23.12
N VAL A 279 1.49 -0.81 22.88
CA VAL A 279 0.28 -1.04 23.67
C VAL A 279 0.32 -2.46 24.21
N ASN A 280 0.08 -2.63 25.49
CA ASN A 280 -0.15 -3.92 26.12
C ASN A 280 -1.60 -4.34 25.85
N ILE A 281 -1.79 -5.50 25.28
CA ILE A 281 -3.10 -6.12 25.04
C ILE A 281 -3.17 -7.34 25.94
N CYS A 282 -4.10 -7.31 26.90
CA CYS A 282 -4.26 -8.29 27.95
C CYS A 282 -5.64 -8.95 27.87
N PHE A 283 -5.67 -10.26 27.75
CA PHE A 283 -6.89 -11.06 27.83
C PHE A 283 -7.23 -11.33 29.28
N THR A 284 -8.46 -11.02 29.65
CA THR A 284 -9.01 -11.24 30.98
C THR A 284 -10.32 -12.03 30.85
N PRO A 285 -10.81 -12.68 31.92
CA PRO A 285 -12.09 -13.41 31.85
C PRO A 285 -13.29 -12.56 31.42
N MET A 286 -13.21 -11.22 31.58
CA MET A 286 -14.30 -10.30 31.28
C MET A 286 -14.13 -9.54 29.95
N GLY A 287 -12.99 -9.70 29.28
CA GLY A 287 -12.74 -8.99 28.03
C GLY A 287 -11.26 -8.70 27.78
N ILE A 288 -11.01 -7.82 26.84
CA ILE A 288 -9.67 -7.40 26.43
C ILE A 288 -9.36 -6.06 27.06
N ARG A 289 -8.34 -6.01 27.91
CA ARG A 289 -7.79 -4.78 28.48
C ARG A 289 -6.61 -4.31 27.64
N LEU A 290 -6.66 -3.06 27.23
CA LEU A 290 -5.58 -2.41 26.51
C LEU A 290 -4.99 -1.31 27.39
N SER A 291 -3.68 -1.23 27.47
CA SER A 291 -3.02 -0.21 28.28
C SER A 291 -1.70 0.22 27.67
N CYS A 292 -1.35 1.46 27.92
CA CYS A 292 -0.07 2.03 27.56
C CYS A 292 0.46 2.87 28.73
N ALA A 293 1.76 2.75 28.98
CA ALA A 293 2.47 3.59 29.93
C ALA A 293 3.64 4.26 29.22
N ALA A 294 3.68 5.57 29.24
CA ALA A 294 4.78 6.40 28.80
C ALA A 294 5.29 7.23 30.00
N TYR A 295 6.42 7.95 29.83
CA TYR A 295 6.98 8.73 30.91
C TYR A 295 5.94 9.67 31.56
N LYS A 296 5.62 9.42 32.82
CA LYS A 296 4.62 10.17 33.65
C LYS A 296 3.19 10.20 33.08
N ARG A 297 2.85 9.31 32.14
CA ARG A 297 1.52 9.22 31.53
C ARG A 297 1.11 7.78 31.40
N SER A 298 -0.18 7.51 31.53
CA SER A 298 -0.75 6.21 31.26
C SER A 298 -2.16 6.37 30.71
N SER A 299 -2.57 5.44 29.88
CA SER A 299 -3.91 5.34 29.34
C SER A 299 -4.33 3.88 29.32
N SER A 300 -5.63 3.64 29.41
CA SER A 300 -6.20 2.31 29.29
C SER A 300 -7.57 2.36 28.65
N ALA A 301 -7.93 1.27 28.00
CA ALA A 301 -9.24 1.03 27.43
C ALA A 301 -9.63 -0.42 27.70
N PHE A 302 -10.91 -0.72 27.61
CA PHE A 302 -11.44 -2.05 27.84
C PHE A 302 -12.51 -2.37 26.80
N VAL A 303 -12.43 -3.57 26.24
CA VAL A 303 -13.44 -4.12 25.33
C VAL A 303 -14.10 -5.29 26.04
N ALA A 304 -15.37 -5.14 26.42
CA ALA A 304 -16.14 -6.20 27.04
C ALA A 304 -16.48 -7.28 26.01
N THR A 305 -15.97 -8.48 26.22
CA THR A 305 -16.24 -9.62 25.35
C THR A 305 -16.05 -10.92 26.12
N LEU A 306 -16.73 -11.96 25.68
CA LEU A 306 -16.49 -13.29 26.24
C LEU A 306 -15.15 -13.79 25.69
N CYS A 307 -14.23 -14.05 26.59
CA CYS A 307 -12.98 -14.71 26.26
C CYS A 307 -13.10 -16.18 26.66
N ASP A 308 -12.73 -17.09 25.78
CA ASP A 308 -12.49 -18.49 26.14
C ASP A 308 -11.27 -18.51 27.07
N SER A 309 -11.51 -18.77 28.33
CA SER A 309 -10.83 -18.33 29.54
C SER A 309 -9.33 -18.52 29.62
N PRO A 310 -8.59 -17.47 29.92
CA PRO A 310 -7.46 -17.62 30.83
C PRO A 310 -7.96 -17.70 32.28
N THR A 311 -7.47 -18.64 33.06
CA THR A 311 -7.59 -18.62 34.52
C THR A 311 -6.81 -17.45 35.14
N GLN A 312 -5.94 -16.80 34.37
CA GLN A 312 -5.11 -15.66 34.75
C GLN A 312 -5.03 -14.64 33.60
N ASP A 313 -4.87 -13.38 33.92
CA ASP A 313 -4.65 -12.31 32.96
C ASP A 313 -3.37 -12.56 32.13
N VAL A 314 -3.50 -12.64 30.80
CA VAL A 314 -2.37 -12.84 29.88
C VAL A 314 -2.26 -11.68 28.92
N GLY A 315 -1.13 -11.00 28.91
CA GLY A 315 -0.93 -9.81 28.10
C GLY A 315 0.45 -9.75 27.45
N PHE A 316 0.47 -9.22 26.23
CA PHE A 316 1.68 -8.97 25.44
C PHE A 316 1.69 -7.57 24.87
N ASN A 317 2.87 -7.13 24.50
CA ASN A 317 3.09 -5.81 23.94
C ASN A 317 3.13 -5.86 22.42
N TYR A 318 2.42 -4.91 21.78
CA TYR A 318 2.33 -4.79 20.33
C TYR A 318 2.54 -3.35 19.86
N ASP A 319 2.97 -3.18 18.61
CA ASP A 319 2.90 -1.89 17.95
C ASP A 319 1.43 -1.62 17.51
N PRO A 320 0.75 -0.62 18.09
CA PRO A 320 -0.66 -0.38 17.81
C PRO A 320 -0.93 -0.11 16.32
N ARG A 321 -0.04 0.60 15.64
CA ARG A 321 -0.18 0.94 14.22
C ARG A 321 -0.32 -0.29 13.33
N ILE A 322 0.38 -1.36 13.67
CA ILE A 322 0.35 -2.61 12.92
C ILE A 322 -1.05 -3.22 12.97
N ILE A 323 -1.72 -3.17 14.12
CA ILE A 323 -3.07 -3.72 14.31
C ILE A 323 -4.13 -2.76 13.74
N GLU A 324 -3.93 -1.45 13.90
CA GLU A 324 -4.80 -0.41 13.33
C GLU A 324 -4.92 -0.52 11.81
N ASP A 325 -3.82 -0.83 11.09
CA ASP A 325 -3.82 -1.03 9.64
C ASP A 325 -4.84 -2.09 9.21
N PHE A 326 -4.94 -3.20 9.93
CA PHE A 326 -5.90 -4.27 9.66
C PHE A 326 -7.33 -3.87 10.07
N LEU A 327 -7.49 -3.40 11.30
CA LEU A 327 -8.83 -3.08 11.84
C LEU A 327 -9.51 -1.94 11.10
N SER A 328 -8.74 -0.99 10.55
CA SER A 328 -9.29 0.13 9.76
C SER A 328 -9.94 -0.32 8.43
N LEU A 329 -9.51 -1.45 7.91
CA LEU A 329 -10.04 -2.04 6.68
C LEU A 329 -11.16 -3.05 6.95
N THR A 330 -11.25 -3.57 8.19
CA THR A 330 -12.16 -4.65 8.55
C THR A 330 -13.51 -4.11 9.01
N THR A 331 -14.58 -4.77 8.58
CA THR A 331 -15.96 -4.48 9.01
C THR A 331 -16.52 -5.66 9.81
N GLY A 332 -17.44 -5.37 10.75
CA GLY A 332 -18.08 -6.39 11.57
C GLY A 332 -17.22 -6.90 12.72
N ASN A 333 -17.31 -8.17 13.03
CA ASN A 333 -16.62 -8.81 14.14
C ASN A 333 -15.27 -9.40 13.71
N VAL A 334 -14.32 -9.36 14.64
CA VAL A 334 -12.99 -9.96 14.52
C VAL A 334 -12.78 -10.97 15.64
N SER A 335 -12.39 -12.18 15.27
CA SER A 335 -11.87 -13.16 16.22
C SER A 335 -10.41 -12.83 16.52
N VAL A 336 -10.09 -12.62 17.79
CA VAL A 336 -8.74 -12.31 18.27
C VAL A 336 -8.23 -13.53 19.01
N LYS A 337 -7.21 -14.18 18.48
CA LYS A 337 -6.63 -15.39 19.04
C LYS A 337 -5.18 -15.15 19.43
N LEU A 338 -4.75 -15.71 20.56
CA LEU A 338 -3.42 -15.51 21.11
C LEU A 338 -2.78 -16.84 21.47
N ASP A 339 -1.53 -17.06 21.07
CA ASP A 339 -0.76 -18.22 21.47
C ASP A 339 0.10 -17.93 22.73
N LYS A 340 0.73 -18.99 23.29
CA LYS A 340 1.64 -18.89 24.46
C LYS A 340 2.81 -17.94 24.28
N LYS A 341 3.23 -17.68 23.04
CA LYS A 341 4.38 -16.82 22.71
C LYS A 341 3.97 -15.39 22.40
N GLY A 342 2.66 -15.10 22.43
CA GLY A 342 2.11 -13.80 22.12
C GLY A 342 1.92 -13.54 20.63
N PHE A 343 1.97 -14.55 19.76
CA PHE A 343 1.53 -14.34 18.38
C PHE A 343 0.02 -14.13 18.38
N MET A 344 -0.40 -12.99 17.84
CA MET A 344 -1.81 -12.64 17.76
C MET A 344 -2.33 -12.92 16.35
N LEU A 345 -3.38 -13.72 16.26
CA LEU A 345 -4.11 -13.99 15.03
C LEU A 345 -5.45 -13.26 15.07
N LEU A 346 -5.67 -12.39 14.10
CA LEU A 346 -6.93 -11.69 13.88
C LEU A 346 -7.61 -12.29 12.66
N GLU A 347 -8.85 -12.74 12.82
CA GLU A 347 -9.62 -13.37 11.73
C GLU A 347 -10.93 -12.61 11.51
N SER A 348 -11.24 -12.33 10.26
CA SER A 348 -12.48 -11.73 9.81
C SER A 348 -13.04 -12.45 8.59
N ALA A 349 -14.19 -12.01 8.09
CA ALA A 349 -14.76 -12.53 6.84
C ALA A 349 -13.85 -12.29 5.63
N ASP A 350 -13.03 -11.21 5.67
CA ASP A 350 -12.20 -10.75 4.56
C ASP A 350 -10.79 -11.35 4.59
N GLY A 351 -10.41 -12.04 5.66
CA GLY A 351 -9.09 -12.67 5.74
C GLY A 351 -8.55 -12.86 7.15
N VAL A 352 -7.28 -13.22 7.17
CA VAL A 352 -6.52 -13.58 8.38
C VAL A 352 -5.28 -12.70 8.47
N TYR A 353 -4.99 -12.24 9.67
CA TYR A 353 -3.86 -11.36 9.95
C TYR A 353 -3.09 -11.85 11.17
N LEU A 354 -1.79 -11.99 11.04
CA LEU A 354 -0.90 -12.42 12.12
C LEU A 354 0.04 -11.28 12.51
N VAL A 355 0.13 -11.02 13.80
CA VAL A 355 1.01 -10.00 14.39
C VAL A 355 1.96 -10.65 15.38
N THR A 356 3.26 -10.31 15.27
CA THR A 356 4.26 -10.73 16.26
C THR A 356 4.27 -9.78 17.45
N PRO A 357 4.42 -10.28 18.67
CA PRO A 357 4.58 -9.44 19.84
C PRO A 357 5.89 -8.65 19.72
N ARG A 358 5.94 -7.49 20.35
CA ARG A 358 7.21 -6.85 20.64
C ARG A 358 7.92 -7.68 21.72
N ASN A 359 9.20 -7.92 21.54
CA ASN A 359 10.03 -8.49 22.61
C ASN A 359 9.76 -7.68 23.86
N ALA A 360 9.42 -8.35 24.96
CA ALA A 360 9.11 -7.70 26.22
C ALA A 360 10.27 -6.75 26.56
N VAL A 361 10.07 -5.48 26.31
CA VAL A 361 10.80 -4.48 27.08
C VAL A 361 10.30 -4.72 28.49
N SER A 362 11.12 -5.42 29.28
CA SER A 362 10.90 -5.54 30.70
C SER A 362 10.46 -4.16 31.14
N ILE A 363 9.25 -4.05 31.70
CA ILE A 363 8.92 -2.88 32.49
C ILE A 363 9.94 -2.91 33.60
N VAL A 364 11.08 -2.24 33.37
CA VAL A 364 12.09 -2.05 34.39
C VAL A 364 11.35 -1.26 35.44
N LYS A 365 10.91 -1.94 36.48
CA LYS A 365 10.51 -1.28 37.70
C LYS A 365 11.59 -0.23 37.94
N PRO A 366 11.26 1.08 38.03
CA PRO A 366 12.29 2.08 38.23
C PRO A 366 13.11 1.59 39.43
N LYS A 367 14.40 1.33 39.21
CA LYS A 367 15.29 0.97 40.32
C LYS A 367 15.06 2.03 41.35
N PRO A 368 14.75 1.67 42.63
CA PRO A 368 14.61 2.65 43.67
C PRO A 368 15.87 3.51 43.60
N LYS A 369 15.71 4.82 43.53
CA LYS A 369 16.84 5.74 43.57
C LYS A 369 17.65 5.34 44.79
N PRO A 370 18.97 5.11 44.66
CA PRO A 370 19.79 4.88 45.81
C PRO A 370 19.54 6.04 46.77
N GLU A 371 19.10 5.74 47.96
CA GLU A 371 19.00 6.69 49.06
C GLU A 371 20.34 7.40 49.12
N LYS A 372 20.31 8.71 48.94
CA LYS A 372 21.46 9.57 49.21
C LYS A 372 21.78 9.41 50.71
N THR A 373 22.63 8.49 51.03
CA THR A 373 23.23 8.37 52.33
C THR A 373 23.91 9.71 52.62
N GLU A 374 23.42 10.41 53.69
CA GLU A 374 24.04 11.54 54.34
C GLU A 374 25.49 11.24 54.77
N LYS A 375 26.43 11.22 53.85
CA LYS A 375 27.87 11.06 54.13
C LYS A 375 28.73 12.13 53.47
N ALA A 376 28.16 13.28 53.13
CA ALA A 376 28.90 14.39 52.52
C ALA A 376 29.16 15.58 53.45
N GLU A 377 28.69 15.59 54.73
CA GLU A 377 28.90 16.73 55.63
C GLU A 377 29.98 16.56 56.68
N LYS A 378 30.73 15.46 56.67
CA LYS A 378 31.86 15.28 57.63
C LYS A 378 33.26 15.41 57.02
N LYS A 379 33.43 15.91 55.81
CA LYS A 379 34.77 16.12 55.20
C LYS A 379 35.18 17.59 55.05
N THR A 380 34.32 18.57 55.38
CA THR A 380 34.66 19.99 55.30
C THR A 380 35.11 20.59 56.67
N ALA A 381 34.90 19.86 57.78
CA ALA A 381 35.28 20.36 59.14
C ALA A 381 36.70 19.94 59.60
N LYS A 382 37.48 19.27 58.77
CA LYS A 382 38.86 18.81 59.14
C LYS A 382 40.00 19.47 58.37
N LYS A 383 39.73 20.50 57.57
CA LYS A 383 40.74 21.22 56.81
C LYS A 383 41.02 22.64 57.29
N THR A 384 40.37 23.11 58.38
CA THR A 384 40.53 24.44 58.93
C THR A 384 41.26 24.47 60.28
N LYS A 385 41.96 23.39 60.68
CA LYS A 385 42.74 23.36 61.93
C LYS A 385 44.20 22.90 61.71
N LYS A 386 44.81 23.28 60.60
CA LYS A 386 46.27 23.07 60.39
C LYS A 386 46.86 24.19 59.52
N ALA A 387 46.60 25.46 59.91
CA ALA A 387 47.32 26.65 59.48
C ALA A 387 47.04 27.75 60.56
N ALA A 388 47.68 27.66 61.66
CA ALA A 388 48.06 28.72 62.59
C ALA A 388 49.20 28.18 63.43
#